data_2b08436dfe72c134039ead06b351f245
#
_entry.id   2b08436dfe72c134039ead06b351f245
#
_cell.length_a   1.000
_cell.length_b   1.000
_cell.length_c   1.000
_cell.angle_alpha   90.00
_cell.angle_beta   90.00
_cell.angle_gamma   90.00
#
_symmetry.space_group_name_H-M   'P 1'
#
loop_
_entity.id
_entity.type
_entity.pdbx_description
1 polymer ?
#
loop_
_entity_poly.entity_id
_entity_poly.type
_entity_poly.pdbx_seq_one_letter_code
_entity_poly.pdbx_strand_id
1 'polypeptide(L)'
;MAELSYQGHRIGFDEYGEGERPIVLAHGLLMNRHMFDQLGPALAKRGNRVICVDLLGHGRSDQPDDLRLYSMPLFAEQVLALLDHLGLERAVVGGTSLGANVALELAVRHPERVEGLFIEMPVLDNALAGVAAIFAPILLGLRVGRPAIELSSRLASLIPRTNFILDIGLDWARRRPDPSIAVLEGLLLGETAPPREQRRLIDRPALVVGHQRDPLHPFSDSGMLLEELPRAQLVEANSILEWRTRPGRLNAELARFLDEVWSAGGGGPAANGNGQTAAPVAG
;
A
#
# COMPACT_ATOMS: atom_id res chain seq x y z
N MET A 1 2.43 7.57 -16.51
CA MET A 1 1.37 7.65 -15.48
C MET A 1 0.14 7.01 -16.07
N ALA A 2 -0.44 6.08 -15.33
CA ALA A 2 -1.61 5.31 -15.75
C ALA A 2 -2.77 5.56 -14.79
N GLU A 3 -3.96 5.21 -15.23
CA GLU A 3 -5.19 5.31 -14.44
C GLU A 3 -6.17 4.21 -14.82
N LEU A 4 -6.98 3.78 -13.87
CA LEU A 4 -8.13 2.91 -14.11
C LEU A 4 -9.42 3.59 -13.65
N SER A 5 -10.55 3.16 -14.21
CA SER A 5 -11.86 3.55 -13.72
C SER A 5 -12.40 2.47 -12.78
N TYR A 6 -12.72 2.85 -11.55
CA TYR A 6 -13.32 2.00 -10.54
C TYR A 6 -14.63 2.63 -10.03
N GLN A 7 -15.76 1.99 -10.27
CA GLN A 7 -17.11 2.46 -9.90
C GLN A 7 -17.38 3.93 -10.32
N GLY A 8 -16.91 4.33 -11.50
CA GLY A 8 -17.05 5.69 -12.02
C GLY A 8 -16.04 6.70 -11.49
N HIS A 9 -15.12 6.30 -10.61
CA HIS A 9 -14.03 7.12 -10.13
C HIS A 9 -12.72 6.73 -10.79
N ARG A 10 -11.87 7.71 -11.02
CA ARG A 10 -10.51 7.53 -11.53
C ARG A 10 -9.56 7.18 -10.37
N ILE A 11 -8.80 6.12 -10.52
CA ILE A 11 -7.73 5.69 -9.63
C ILE A 11 -6.40 5.81 -10.38
N GLY A 12 -5.50 6.65 -9.89
CA GLY A 12 -4.19 6.89 -10.47
C GLY A 12 -3.13 5.94 -9.93
N PHE A 13 -2.19 5.52 -10.78
CA PHE A 13 -1.05 4.71 -10.35
C PHE A 13 0.18 4.98 -11.22
N ASP A 14 1.35 4.64 -10.68
CA ASP A 14 2.60 4.63 -11.43
C ASP A 14 3.19 3.22 -11.41
N GLU A 15 3.87 2.86 -12.50
CA GLU A 15 4.56 1.59 -12.65
C GLU A 15 6.06 1.80 -12.83
N TYR A 16 6.86 0.92 -12.22
CA TYR A 16 8.30 0.87 -12.36
C TYR A 16 8.73 -0.56 -12.69
N GLY A 17 9.48 -0.72 -13.78
CA GLY A 17 9.93 -2.02 -14.28
C GLY A 17 8.84 -2.81 -15.00
N GLU A 18 9.28 -3.85 -15.73
CA GLU A 18 8.44 -4.73 -16.57
C GLU A 18 8.61 -6.20 -16.19
N GLY A 19 9.13 -6.48 -14.97
CA GLY A 19 9.40 -7.83 -14.51
C GLY A 19 8.13 -8.66 -14.27
N GLU A 20 8.29 -9.97 -14.20
CA GLU A 20 7.20 -10.93 -13.97
C GLU A 20 6.82 -11.08 -12.47
N ARG A 21 7.40 -10.25 -11.60
CA ARG A 21 7.22 -10.28 -10.15
C ARG A 21 6.46 -9.05 -9.68
N PRO A 22 5.12 -9.02 -9.80
CA PRO A 22 4.34 -7.85 -9.45
C PRO A 22 4.29 -7.63 -7.94
N ILE A 23 4.49 -6.36 -7.54
CA ILE A 23 4.20 -5.86 -6.20
C ILE A 23 3.36 -4.59 -6.30
N VAL A 24 2.24 -4.56 -5.58
CA VAL A 24 1.38 -3.38 -5.45
C VAL A 24 1.61 -2.73 -4.10
N LEU A 25 1.92 -1.42 -4.12
CA LEU A 25 2.21 -0.62 -2.93
C LEU A 25 1.15 0.47 -2.76
N ALA A 26 0.49 0.46 -1.60
CA ALA A 26 -0.46 1.48 -1.18
C ALA A 26 0.13 2.35 -0.06
N HIS A 27 -0.10 3.64 -0.17
CA HIS A 27 0.46 4.68 0.71
C HIS A 27 -0.24 4.77 2.09
N GLY A 28 0.34 5.54 3.01
CA GLY A 28 -0.26 5.88 4.30
C GLY A 28 -1.41 6.90 4.20
N LEU A 29 -2.21 7.00 5.26
CA LEU A 29 -3.35 7.91 5.35
C LEU A 29 -2.93 9.37 5.09
N LEU A 30 -3.71 10.06 4.26
CA LEU A 30 -3.46 11.43 3.80
C LEU A 30 -2.14 11.62 3.03
N MET A 31 -1.47 10.54 2.64
CA MET A 31 -0.29 10.53 1.77
C MET A 31 -0.68 10.24 0.32
N ASN A 32 0.28 9.92 -0.51
CA ASN A 32 0.07 9.46 -1.88
C ASN A 32 1.23 8.56 -2.35
N ARG A 33 1.13 8.01 -3.56
CA ARG A 33 2.09 7.08 -4.15
C ARG A 33 3.54 7.58 -4.23
N HIS A 34 3.74 8.91 -4.19
CA HIS A 34 5.09 9.50 -4.24
C HIS A 34 5.96 9.15 -3.04
N MET A 35 5.37 8.64 -1.95
CA MET A 35 6.21 8.11 -0.86
C MET A 35 7.06 6.90 -1.28
N PHE A 36 6.77 6.30 -2.43
CA PHE A 36 7.51 5.17 -3.01
C PHE A 36 8.41 5.54 -4.20
N ASP A 37 8.59 6.85 -4.52
CA ASP A 37 9.41 7.31 -5.65
C ASP A 37 10.87 6.85 -5.58
N GLN A 38 11.40 6.55 -4.39
CA GLN A 38 12.72 5.97 -4.21
C GLN A 38 12.70 4.44 -4.18
N LEU A 39 11.68 3.85 -3.58
CA LEU A 39 11.54 2.40 -3.42
C LEU A 39 11.17 1.72 -4.75
N GLY A 40 10.22 2.27 -5.48
CA GLY A 40 9.74 1.70 -6.75
C GLY A 40 10.87 1.43 -7.74
N PRO A 41 11.68 2.43 -8.13
CA PRO A 41 12.83 2.22 -9.02
C PRO A 41 13.90 1.28 -8.45
N ALA A 42 14.08 1.25 -7.12
CA ALA A 42 15.07 0.37 -6.49
C ALA A 42 14.67 -1.11 -6.59
N LEU A 43 13.40 -1.44 -6.42
CA LEU A 43 12.87 -2.79 -6.57
C LEU A 43 12.77 -3.19 -8.06
N ALA A 44 12.42 -2.25 -8.94
CA ALA A 44 12.35 -2.47 -10.39
C ALA A 44 13.72 -2.91 -10.96
N LYS A 45 14.82 -2.30 -10.49
CA LYS A 45 16.19 -2.70 -10.86
C LYS A 45 16.54 -4.15 -10.48
N ARG A 46 15.74 -4.78 -9.63
CA ARG A 46 15.90 -6.17 -9.20
C ARG A 46 14.93 -7.14 -9.90
N GLY A 47 14.31 -6.69 -11.00
CA GLY A 47 13.43 -7.52 -11.83
C GLY A 47 11.97 -7.59 -11.34
N ASN A 48 11.56 -6.69 -10.46
CA ASN A 48 10.16 -6.60 -10.05
C ASN A 48 9.38 -5.62 -10.95
N ARG A 49 8.06 -5.85 -11.08
CA ARG A 49 7.10 -4.89 -11.60
C ARG A 49 6.41 -4.23 -10.42
N VAL A 50 6.73 -2.97 -10.15
CA VAL A 50 6.27 -2.25 -8.96
C VAL A 50 5.16 -1.29 -9.34
N ILE A 51 4.00 -1.47 -8.76
CA ILE A 51 2.81 -0.66 -9.00
C ILE A 51 2.52 0.14 -7.73
N CYS A 52 2.58 1.47 -7.81
CA CYS A 52 2.31 2.37 -6.69
C CYS A 52 0.97 3.06 -6.94
N VAL A 53 -0.04 2.79 -6.12
CA VAL A 53 -1.40 3.27 -6.31
C VAL A 53 -1.70 4.47 -5.42
N ASP A 54 -2.44 5.46 -5.96
CA ASP A 54 -3.15 6.45 -5.16
C ASP A 54 -4.55 5.90 -4.87
N LEU A 55 -4.85 5.57 -3.63
CA LEU A 55 -6.21 5.17 -3.23
C LEU A 55 -7.19 6.32 -3.42
N LEU A 56 -8.48 6.02 -3.62
CA LEU A 56 -9.53 7.04 -3.72
C LEU A 56 -9.41 8.06 -2.57
N GLY A 57 -9.65 9.34 -2.86
CA GLY A 57 -9.47 10.41 -1.88
C GLY A 57 -8.01 10.87 -1.70
N HIS A 58 -7.06 10.30 -2.44
CA HIS A 58 -5.63 10.59 -2.29
C HIS A 58 -4.95 10.87 -3.64
N GLY A 59 -3.88 11.64 -3.58
CA GLY A 59 -2.99 11.91 -4.70
C GLY A 59 -3.73 12.42 -5.93
N ARG A 60 -3.62 11.66 -7.02
CA ARG A 60 -4.25 11.97 -8.32
C ARG A 60 -5.54 11.20 -8.58
N SER A 61 -5.89 10.29 -7.71
CA SER A 61 -7.21 9.65 -7.75
C SER A 61 -8.29 10.68 -7.47
N ASP A 62 -9.51 10.39 -7.93
CA ASP A 62 -10.64 11.24 -7.61
C ASP A 62 -10.81 11.39 -6.10
N GLN A 63 -11.28 12.54 -5.69
CA GLN A 63 -11.39 12.92 -4.28
C GLN A 63 -12.82 13.35 -3.96
N PRO A 64 -13.79 12.41 -3.96
CA PRO A 64 -15.15 12.70 -3.55
C PRO A 64 -15.22 13.08 -2.06
N ASP A 65 -16.24 13.84 -1.69
CA ASP A 65 -16.52 14.27 -0.32
C ASP A 65 -17.56 13.38 0.39
N ASP A 66 -17.87 12.22 -0.19
CA ASP A 66 -18.78 11.21 0.40
C ASP A 66 -18.01 10.21 1.26
N LEU A 67 -18.16 10.30 2.59
CA LEU A 67 -17.48 9.42 3.56
C LEU A 67 -17.79 7.92 3.36
N ARG A 68 -18.93 7.57 2.74
CA ARG A 68 -19.32 6.17 2.49
C ARG A 68 -18.44 5.46 1.48
N LEU A 69 -17.63 6.21 0.73
CA LEU A 69 -16.67 5.69 -0.24
C LEU A 69 -15.32 5.32 0.39
N TYR A 70 -15.16 5.51 1.70
CA TYR A 70 -13.89 5.34 2.39
C TYR A 70 -13.98 4.32 3.51
N SER A 71 -13.49 3.11 3.25
CA SER A 71 -13.33 2.04 4.24
C SER A 71 -12.21 1.09 3.81
N MET A 72 -11.68 0.29 4.73
CA MET A 72 -10.65 -0.70 4.40
C MET A 72 -11.12 -1.70 3.33
N PRO A 73 -12.33 -2.29 3.42
CA PRO A 73 -12.85 -3.14 2.37
C PRO A 73 -12.88 -2.47 0.99
N LEU A 74 -13.38 -1.23 0.91
CA LEU A 74 -13.46 -0.52 -0.37
C LEU A 74 -12.10 -0.20 -0.95
N PHE A 75 -11.10 0.10 -0.12
CA PHE A 75 -9.73 0.28 -0.59
C PHE A 75 -9.10 -1.04 -1.06
N ALA A 76 -9.39 -2.15 -0.40
CA ALA A 76 -8.96 -3.48 -0.86
C ALA A 76 -9.55 -3.82 -2.23
N GLU A 77 -10.84 -3.54 -2.44
CA GLU A 77 -11.49 -3.73 -3.75
C GLU A 77 -10.89 -2.84 -4.85
N GLN A 78 -10.39 -1.65 -4.54
CA GLN A 78 -9.66 -0.82 -5.51
C GLN A 78 -8.32 -1.46 -5.93
N VAL A 79 -7.60 -2.07 -4.98
CA VAL A 79 -6.38 -2.82 -5.28
C VAL A 79 -6.70 -4.06 -6.10
N LEU A 80 -7.77 -4.78 -5.79
CA LEU A 80 -8.27 -5.91 -6.59
C LEU A 80 -8.58 -5.49 -8.02
N ALA A 81 -9.34 -4.41 -8.20
CA ALA A 81 -9.66 -3.87 -9.52
C ALA A 81 -8.41 -3.44 -10.30
N LEU A 82 -7.37 -2.95 -9.61
CA LEU A 82 -6.09 -2.63 -10.23
C LEU A 82 -5.38 -3.88 -10.72
N LEU A 83 -5.38 -4.98 -9.95
CA LEU A 83 -4.84 -6.27 -10.41
C LEU A 83 -5.58 -6.74 -11.67
N ASP A 84 -6.91 -6.67 -11.68
CA ASP A 84 -7.74 -7.07 -12.83
C ASP A 84 -7.44 -6.19 -14.07
N HIS A 85 -7.36 -4.88 -13.87
CA HIS A 85 -7.04 -3.92 -14.94
C HIS A 85 -5.68 -4.19 -15.58
N LEU A 86 -4.69 -4.63 -14.80
CA LEU A 86 -3.35 -4.94 -15.25
C LEU A 86 -3.18 -6.38 -15.75
N GLY A 87 -4.24 -7.20 -15.69
CA GLY A 87 -4.19 -8.62 -16.06
C GLY A 87 -3.31 -9.46 -15.12
N LEU A 88 -3.15 -9.02 -13.88
CA LEU A 88 -2.33 -9.70 -12.88
C LEU A 88 -3.18 -10.73 -12.12
N GLU A 89 -2.86 -12.00 -12.24
CA GLU A 89 -3.53 -13.06 -11.49
C GLU A 89 -3.26 -12.92 -9.99
N ARG A 90 -2.00 -12.68 -9.63
CA ARG A 90 -1.53 -12.51 -8.25
C ARG A 90 -0.46 -11.43 -8.17
N ALA A 91 -0.30 -10.86 -6.97
CA ALA A 91 0.81 -9.97 -6.66
C ALA A 91 1.22 -10.11 -5.19
N VAL A 92 2.44 -9.69 -4.87
CA VAL A 92 2.74 -9.25 -3.51
C VAL A 92 2.02 -7.93 -3.31
N VAL A 93 1.28 -7.81 -2.21
CA VAL A 93 0.55 -6.57 -1.90
C VAL A 93 1.03 -6.01 -0.57
N GLY A 94 1.11 -4.69 -0.47
CA GLY A 94 1.61 -4.11 0.75
C GLY A 94 1.57 -2.59 0.76
N GLY A 95 2.19 -2.04 1.78
CA GLY A 95 2.30 -0.60 1.92
C GLY A 95 2.57 -0.17 3.35
N THR A 96 2.34 1.11 3.60
CA THR A 96 2.62 1.75 4.87
C THR A 96 1.31 2.13 5.57
N SER A 97 1.15 1.79 6.86
CA SER A 97 0.03 2.21 7.69
C SER A 97 -1.32 1.85 7.06
N LEU A 98 -2.09 2.82 6.54
CA LEU A 98 -3.31 2.56 5.77
C LEU A 98 -3.10 1.48 4.70
N GLY A 99 -2.03 1.60 3.90
CA GLY A 99 -1.73 0.64 2.83
C GLY A 99 -1.38 -0.75 3.34
N ALA A 100 -0.75 -0.84 4.51
CA ALA A 100 -0.50 -2.10 5.21
C ALA A 100 -1.81 -2.80 5.60
N ASN A 101 -2.75 -2.04 6.16
CA ASN A 101 -4.05 -2.57 6.57
C ASN A 101 -4.94 -2.94 5.37
N VAL A 102 -4.87 -2.17 4.26
CA VAL A 102 -5.52 -2.53 2.98
C VAL A 102 -5.00 -3.85 2.44
N ALA A 103 -3.68 -4.11 2.56
CA ALA A 103 -3.10 -5.38 2.15
C ALA A 103 -3.59 -6.56 3.00
N LEU A 104 -3.74 -6.38 4.33
CA LEU A 104 -4.33 -7.39 5.22
C LEU A 104 -5.80 -7.65 4.84
N GLU A 105 -6.56 -6.60 4.56
CA GLU A 105 -7.96 -6.72 4.14
C GLU A 105 -8.09 -7.48 2.81
N LEU A 106 -7.24 -7.18 1.83
CA LEU A 106 -7.22 -7.91 0.57
C LEU A 106 -6.86 -9.39 0.76
N ALA A 107 -5.88 -9.68 1.62
CA ALA A 107 -5.47 -11.06 1.89
C ALA A 107 -6.55 -11.90 2.59
N VAL A 108 -7.39 -11.28 3.41
CA VAL A 108 -8.54 -11.94 4.03
C VAL A 108 -9.66 -12.18 3.03
N ARG A 109 -9.98 -11.19 2.19
CA ARG A 109 -11.10 -11.25 1.25
C ARG A 109 -10.81 -12.05 0.00
N HIS A 110 -9.61 -11.92 -0.51
CA HIS A 110 -9.16 -12.46 -1.80
C HIS A 110 -7.80 -13.15 -1.67
N PRO A 111 -7.66 -14.17 -0.80
CA PRO A 111 -6.38 -14.83 -0.55
C PRO A 111 -5.74 -15.43 -1.81
N GLU A 112 -6.56 -15.82 -2.80
CA GLU A 112 -6.09 -16.35 -4.08
C GLU A 112 -5.36 -15.30 -4.95
N ARG A 113 -5.58 -14.00 -4.68
CA ARG A 113 -4.98 -12.88 -5.44
C ARG A 113 -3.66 -12.38 -4.82
N VAL A 114 -3.33 -12.87 -3.61
CA VAL A 114 -2.16 -12.41 -2.85
C VAL A 114 -1.09 -13.50 -2.84
N GLU A 115 0.11 -13.19 -3.33
CA GLU A 115 1.26 -14.08 -3.29
C GLU A 115 2.07 -13.91 -2.00
N GLY A 116 2.12 -12.69 -1.46
CA GLY A 116 2.77 -12.36 -0.21
C GLY A 116 2.37 -10.96 0.26
N LEU A 117 2.74 -10.63 1.50
CA LEU A 117 2.39 -9.37 2.16
C LEU A 117 3.63 -8.56 2.53
N PHE A 118 3.60 -7.26 2.25
CA PHE A 118 4.55 -6.29 2.76
C PHE A 118 3.82 -5.30 3.68
N ILE A 119 4.09 -5.33 4.96
CA ILE A 119 3.37 -4.61 6.02
C ILE A 119 4.34 -3.69 6.75
N GLU A 120 4.33 -2.40 6.45
CA GLU A 120 5.09 -1.38 7.17
C GLU A 120 4.16 -0.58 8.09
N MET A 121 4.47 -0.50 9.39
CA MET A 121 3.72 0.30 10.36
C MET A 121 2.21 -0.07 10.41
N PRO A 122 1.83 -1.31 10.69
CA PRO A 122 0.41 -1.68 10.76
C PRO A 122 -0.30 -0.91 11.89
N VAL A 123 -1.59 -0.66 11.68
CA VAL A 123 -2.49 -0.03 12.68
C VAL A 123 -3.47 -1.09 13.14
N LEU A 124 -3.24 -1.67 14.30
CA LEU A 124 -4.09 -2.70 14.89
C LEU A 124 -4.65 -2.24 16.24
N ASP A 125 -4.98 -3.20 17.09
CA ASP A 125 -5.74 -2.95 18.33
C ASP A 125 -5.04 -1.98 19.29
N ASN A 126 -3.69 -2.02 19.41
CA ASN A 126 -2.95 -1.14 20.29
C ASN A 126 -2.78 0.29 19.76
N ALA A 127 -2.88 0.48 18.44
CA ALA A 127 -2.75 1.79 17.82
C ALA A 127 -4.03 2.63 17.89
N LEU A 128 -5.21 2.03 18.09
CA LEU A 128 -6.51 2.70 17.92
C LEU A 128 -6.66 3.97 18.75
N ALA A 129 -6.25 3.93 20.03
CA ALA A 129 -6.31 5.11 20.90
C ALA A 129 -5.37 6.23 20.43
N GLY A 130 -4.15 5.87 19.97
CA GLY A 130 -3.17 6.82 19.42
C GLY A 130 -3.65 7.44 18.11
N VAL A 131 -4.21 6.62 17.23
CA VAL A 131 -4.82 7.06 15.96
C VAL A 131 -5.94 8.07 16.24
N ALA A 132 -6.87 7.75 17.13
CA ALA A 132 -7.96 8.64 17.50
C ALA A 132 -7.43 9.96 18.12
N ALA A 133 -6.44 9.88 19.02
CA ALA A 133 -5.86 11.05 19.67
C ALA A 133 -5.14 11.99 18.69
N ILE A 134 -4.57 11.47 17.61
CA ILE A 134 -3.88 12.27 16.59
C ILE A 134 -4.85 12.78 15.52
N PHE A 135 -5.72 11.92 14.99
CA PHE A 135 -6.55 12.28 13.83
C PHE A 135 -7.85 13.02 14.22
N ALA A 136 -8.39 12.86 15.43
CA ALA A 136 -9.57 13.62 15.84
C ALA A 136 -9.30 15.15 15.94
N PRO A 137 -8.19 15.64 16.52
CA PRO A 137 -7.84 17.06 16.47
C PRO A 137 -7.58 17.55 15.03
N ILE A 138 -6.97 16.74 14.18
CA ILE A 138 -6.77 17.09 12.77
C ILE A 138 -8.12 17.25 12.07
N LEU A 139 -9.05 16.32 12.25
CA LEU A 139 -10.41 16.39 11.72
C LEU A 139 -11.14 17.64 12.19
N LEU A 140 -11.06 17.93 13.49
CA LEU A 140 -11.64 19.15 14.07
C LEU A 140 -11.03 20.41 13.45
N GLY A 141 -9.70 20.45 13.32
CA GLY A 141 -8.96 21.54 12.69
C GLY A 141 -9.36 21.76 11.24
N LEU A 142 -9.52 20.67 10.46
CA LEU A 142 -10.00 20.72 9.06
C LEU A 142 -11.41 21.29 8.97
N ARG A 143 -12.32 20.92 9.88
CA ARG A 143 -13.71 21.43 9.90
C ARG A 143 -13.77 22.92 10.26
N VAL A 144 -13.08 23.32 11.33
CA VAL A 144 -13.12 24.71 11.84
C VAL A 144 -12.29 25.65 10.99
N GLY A 145 -11.09 25.21 10.56
CA GLY A 145 -10.14 25.98 9.77
C GLY A 145 -10.34 25.93 8.26
N ARG A 146 -11.42 25.32 7.77
CA ARG A 146 -11.67 25.01 6.36
C ARG A 146 -11.30 26.14 5.38
N PRO A 147 -11.73 27.41 5.52
CA PRO A 147 -11.40 28.46 4.56
C PRO A 147 -9.91 28.79 4.51
N ALA A 148 -9.25 28.81 5.67
CA ALA A 148 -7.81 29.09 5.76
C ALA A 148 -6.98 27.93 5.17
N ILE A 149 -7.40 26.69 5.42
CA ILE A 149 -6.73 25.47 4.90
C ILE A 149 -6.93 25.39 3.37
N GLU A 150 -8.10 25.74 2.86
CA GLU A 150 -8.33 25.79 1.41
C GLU A 150 -7.42 26.82 0.72
N LEU A 151 -7.27 28.00 1.33
CA LEU A 151 -6.35 29.02 0.82
C LEU A 151 -4.89 28.52 0.87
N SER A 152 -4.45 27.94 2.01
CA SER A 152 -3.09 27.42 2.15
C SER A 152 -2.81 26.26 1.19
N SER A 153 -3.77 25.38 0.95
CA SER A 153 -3.66 24.29 -0.03
C SER A 153 -3.46 24.82 -1.46
N ARG A 154 -4.22 25.85 -1.85
CA ARG A 154 -4.04 26.52 -3.14
C ARG A 154 -2.65 27.14 -3.27
N LEU A 155 -2.16 27.82 -2.23
CA LEU A 155 -0.81 28.41 -2.23
C LEU A 155 0.27 27.34 -2.27
N ALA A 156 0.14 26.26 -1.48
CA ALA A 156 1.07 25.13 -1.51
C ALA A 156 1.14 24.43 -2.87
N SER A 157 0.04 24.47 -3.63
CA SER A 157 -0.03 23.90 -4.99
C SER A 157 0.80 24.68 -6.01
N LEU A 158 1.16 25.93 -5.73
CA LEU A 158 2.02 26.75 -6.59
C LEU A 158 3.52 26.45 -6.39
N ILE A 159 3.90 25.81 -5.30
CA ILE A 159 5.30 25.47 -5.01
C ILE A 159 5.70 24.26 -5.85
N PRO A 160 6.77 24.34 -6.67
CA PRO A 160 7.22 23.19 -7.46
C PRO A 160 7.79 22.08 -6.57
N ARG A 161 7.77 20.84 -7.06
CA ARG A 161 8.44 19.72 -6.43
C ARG A 161 9.96 19.87 -6.58
N THR A 162 10.70 19.72 -5.50
CA THR A 162 12.15 19.95 -5.48
C THR A 162 12.96 18.93 -4.70
N ASN A 163 12.40 18.40 -3.62
CA ASN A 163 13.10 17.49 -2.73
C ASN A 163 12.11 16.46 -2.14
N PHE A 164 12.48 15.18 -2.21
CA PHE A 164 11.61 14.06 -1.82
C PHE A 164 10.95 14.24 -0.43
N ILE A 165 11.73 14.60 0.61
CA ILE A 165 11.20 14.76 1.98
C ILE A 165 10.29 15.99 2.09
N LEU A 166 10.70 17.11 1.49
CA LEU A 166 9.87 18.32 1.45
C LEU A 166 8.59 18.10 0.66
N ASP A 167 8.68 17.37 -0.44
CA ASP A 167 7.54 17.09 -1.31
C ASP A 167 6.48 16.22 -0.62
N ILE A 168 6.88 15.28 0.25
CA ILE A 168 5.93 14.54 1.10
C ILE A 168 5.14 15.51 2.00
N GLY A 169 5.81 16.46 2.66
CA GLY A 169 5.14 17.47 3.48
C GLY A 169 4.26 18.41 2.67
N LEU A 170 4.73 18.83 1.49
CA LEU A 170 3.95 19.66 0.58
C LEU A 170 2.73 18.94 0.01
N ASP A 171 2.82 17.66 -0.27
CA ASP A 171 1.68 16.86 -0.74
C ASP A 171 0.59 16.79 0.31
N TRP A 172 0.96 16.67 1.59
CA TRP A 172 0.00 16.79 2.68
C TRP A 172 -0.62 18.21 2.76
N ALA A 173 0.18 19.26 2.64
CA ALA A 173 -0.30 20.66 2.67
C ALA A 173 -1.18 21.04 1.47
N ARG A 174 -1.03 20.36 0.32
CA ARG A 174 -1.82 20.56 -0.90
C ARG A 174 -3.21 19.94 -0.86
N ARG A 175 -3.50 19.14 0.17
CA ARG A 175 -4.78 18.42 0.25
C ARG A 175 -5.94 19.38 0.45
N ARG A 176 -7.05 19.09 -0.23
CA ARG A 176 -8.31 19.79 -0.03
C ARG A 176 -8.96 19.36 1.29
N PRO A 177 -9.59 20.28 2.05
CA PRO A 177 -10.18 19.94 3.34
C PRO A 177 -11.35 18.96 3.21
N ASP A 178 -12.29 19.15 2.28
CA ASP A 178 -13.50 18.34 2.19
C ASP A 178 -13.26 16.86 1.93
N PRO A 179 -12.50 16.45 0.91
CA PRO A 179 -12.15 15.06 0.73
C PRO A 179 -11.34 14.50 1.92
N SER A 180 -10.47 15.31 2.53
CA SER A 180 -9.70 14.86 3.69
C SER A 180 -10.57 14.60 4.91
N ILE A 181 -11.61 15.43 5.13
CA ILE A 181 -12.64 15.21 6.15
C ILE A 181 -13.38 13.90 5.88
N ALA A 182 -13.88 13.71 4.66
CA ALA A 182 -14.63 12.52 4.27
C ALA A 182 -13.80 11.23 4.45
N VAL A 183 -12.53 11.24 4.05
CA VAL A 183 -11.59 10.12 4.26
C VAL A 183 -11.42 9.81 5.75
N LEU A 184 -11.15 10.84 6.56
CA LEU A 184 -10.94 10.66 8.00
C LEU A 184 -12.20 10.13 8.69
N GLU A 185 -13.36 10.67 8.37
CA GLU A 185 -14.65 10.24 8.95
C GLU A 185 -14.98 8.80 8.55
N GLY A 186 -14.83 8.46 7.26
CA GLY A 186 -15.08 7.10 6.79
C GLY A 186 -14.20 6.05 7.47
N LEU A 187 -12.94 6.38 7.70
CA LEU A 187 -11.99 5.46 8.34
C LEU A 187 -12.10 5.43 9.87
N LEU A 188 -12.36 6.58 10.52
CA LEU A 188 -12.51 6.62 11.99
C LEU A 188 -13.81 5.97 12.47
N LEU A 189 -14.84 5.89 11.61
CA LEU A 189 -16.12 5.24 11.91
C LEU A 189 -16.13 3.76 11.52
N GLY A 190 -15.16 3.30 10.75
CA GLY A 190 -15.04 1.93 10.25
C GLY A 190 -14.03 1.08 11.02
N GLU A 191 -13.92 -0.18 10.63
CA GLU A 191 -12.85 -1.07 11.07
C GLU A 191 -11.53 -0.65 10.43
N THR A 192 -10.47 -0.57 11.22
CA THR A 192 -9.13 -0.17 10.74
C THR A 192 -8.33 -1.31 10.15
N ALA A 193 -8.66 -2.56 10.53
CA ALA A 193 -8.04 -3.79 10.04
C ALA A 193 -9.02 -4.95 10.15
N PRO A 194 -8.82 -6.06 9.44
CA PRO A 194 -9.62 -7.27 9.64
C PRO A 194 -9.54 -7.75 11.10
N PRO A 195 -10.61 -8.34 11.65
CA PRO A 195 -10.59 -8.94 12.98
C PRO A 195 -9.47 -10.00 13.14
N ARG A 196 -8.98 -10.14 14.37
CA ARG A 196 -7.87 -11.05 14.71
C ARG A 196 -8.07 -12.49 14.21
N GLU A 197 -9.30 -12.99 14.33
CA GLU A 197 -9.67 -14.32 13.90
C GLU A 197 -9.52 -14.51 12.39
N GLN A 198 -9.79 -13.47 11.62
CA GLN A 198 -9.64 -13.50 10.16
C GLN A 198 -8.16 -13.34 9.78
N ARG A 199 -7.40 -12.46 10.45
CA ARG A 199 -5.95 -12.31 10.20
C ARG A 199 -5.20 -13.61 10.40
N ARG A 200 -5.56 -14.43 11.39
CA ARG A 200 -4.96 -15.74 11.65
C ARG A 200 -5.17 -16.79 10.55
N LEU A 201 -6.12 -16.56 9.66
CA LEU A 201 -6.38 -17.43 8.51
C LEU A 201 -5.49 -17.08 7.30
N ILE A 202 -4.74 -15.99 7.36
CA ILE A 202 -3.82 -15.59 6.28
C ILE A 202 -2.61 -16.53 6.29
N ASP A 203 -2.56 -17.46 5.34
CA ASP A 203 -1.43 -18.39 5.12
C ASP A 203 -0.59 -17.91 3.91
N ARG A 204 -0.10 -16.69 3.98
CA ARG A 204 0.79 -16.12 2.97
C ARG A 204 2.08 -15.63 3.63
N PRO A 205 3.24 -15.72 2.93
CA PRO A 205 4.46 -15.09 3.42
C PRO A 205 4.22 -13.61 3.69
N ALA A 206 4.70 -13.11 4.82
CA ALA A 206 4.55 -11.71 5.18
C ALA A 206 5.87 -11.13 5.71
N LEU A 207 6.28 -9.99 5.16
CA LEU A 207 7.34 -9.17 5.72
C LEU A 207 6.71 -8.03 6.51
N VAL A 208 6.86 -8.04 7.82
CA VAL A 208 6.40 -6.98 8.72
C VAL A 208 7.58 -6.09 9.07
N VAL A 209 7.44 -4.77 8.88
CA VAL A 209 8.46 -3.79 9.27
C VAL A 209 7.91 -2.91 10.39
N GLY A 210 8.44 -3.11 11.59
CA GLY A 210 8.08 -2.37 12.79
C GLY A 210 9.10 -1.31 13.12
N HIS A 211 8.64 -0.20 13.72
CA HIS A 211 9.48 0.92 14.13
C HIS A 211 9.41 1.09 15.64
N GLN A 212 10.54 0.97 16.32
CA GLN A 212 10.59 1.33 17.74
C GLN A 212 10.39 2.85 17.92
N ARG A 213 9.73 3.23 18.99
CA ARG A 213 9.45 4.63 19.34
C ARG A 213 8.58 5.38 18.32
N ASP A 214 7.76 4.67 17.57
CA ASP A 214 6.72 5.30 16.75
C ASP A 214 5.51 5.62 17.67
N PRO A 215 5.14 6.90 17.81
CA PRO A 215 4.04 7.28 18.68
C PRO A 215 2.65 6.93 18.12
N LEU A 216 2.56 6.69 16.80
CA LEU A 216 1.32 6.40 16.11
C LEU A 216 1.13 4.90 15.83
N HIS A 217 2.23 4.19 15.54
CA HIS A 217 2.22 2.77 15.19
C HIS A 217 3.02 1.98 16.25
N PRO A 218 2.38 1.55 17.34
CA PRO A 218 3.07 0.81 18.41
C PRO A 218 3.77 -0.42 17.84
N PHE A 219 5.03 -0.63 18.24
CA PHE A 219 5.80 -1.81 17.82
C PHE A 219 5.11 -3.13 18.20
N SER A 220 4.28 -3.09 19.25
CA SER A 220 3.44 -4.21 19.68
C SER A 220 2.45 -4.68 18.60
N ASP A 221 1.96 -3.79 17.73
CA ASP A 221 1.09 -4.18 16.63
C ASP A 221 1.85 -4.97 15.55
N SER A 222 3.11 -4.62 15.30
CA SER A 222 3.99 -5.43 14.44
C SER A 222 4.30 -6.79 15.06
N GLY A 223 4.52 -6.85 16.38
CA GLY A 223 4.70 -8.10 17.14
C GLY A 223 3.44 -8.96 17.13
N MET A 224 2.26 -8.35 17.24
CA MET A 224 0.97 -9.06 17.15
C MET A 224 0.83 -9.79 15.81
N LEU A 225 1.18 -9.16 14.68
CA LEU A 225 1.14 -9.83 13.39
C LEU A 225 2.11 -11.01 13.28
N LEU A 226 3.26 -10.94 13.95
CA LEU A 226 4.20 -12.06 14.00
C LEU A 226 3.60 -13.28 14.73
N GLU A 227 2.76 -13.05 15.73
CA GLU A 227 2.04 -14.10 16.45
C GLU A 227 0.82 -14.64 15.68
N GLU A 228 0.19 -13.79 14.88
CA GLU A 228 -1.06 -14.11 14.17
C GLU A 228 -0.81 -14.76 12.81
N LEU A 229 0.21 -14.32 12.07
CA LEU A 229 0.53 -14.78 10.73
C LEU A 229 1.61 -15.87 10.78
N PRO A 230 1.30 -17.14 10.46
CA PRO A 230 2.23 -18.25 10.65
C PRO A 230 3.51 -18.17 9.80
N ARG A 231 3.49 -17.36 8.73
CA ARG A 231 4.61 -17.19 7.80
C ARG A 231 5.15 -15.75 7.80
N ALA A 232 4.96 -15.03 8.91
CA ALA A 232 5.47 -13.66 9.04
C ALA A 232 6.95 -13.64 9.45
N GLN A 233 7.69 -12.69 8.89
CA GLN A 233 9.03 -12.29 9.29
C GLN A 233 8.98 -10.84 9.77
N LEU A 234 9.63 -10.53 10.90
CA LEU A 234 9.69 -9.17 11.44
C LEU A 234 11.08 -8.58 11.20
N VAL A 235 11.10 -7.40 10.61
CA VAL A 235 12.28 -6.55 10.49
C VAL A 235 12.06 -5.28 11.31
N GLU A 236 12.97 -5.04 12.25
CA GLU A 236 12.97 -3.82 13.02
C GLU A 236 13.71 -2.72 12.26
N ALA A 237 13.02 -1.59 12.04
CA ALA A 237 13.63 -0.39 11.48
C ALA A 237 14.28 0.44 12.60
N ASN A 238 15.45 1.03 12.29
CA ASN A 238 16.21 1.82 13.26
C ASN A 238 15.51 3.15 13.64
N SER A 239 14.64 3.65 12.77
CA SER A 239 13.80 4.83 13.03
C SER A 239 12.64 4.90 12.03
N ILE A 240 11.61 5.68 12.36
CA ILE A 240 10.46 5.97 11.48
C ILE A 240 10.87 6.65 10.16
N LEU A 241 12.05 7.25 10.10
CA LEU A 241 12.59 7.92 8.92
C LEU A 241 13.62 7.07 8.16
N GLU A 242 13.95 5.85 8.62
CA GLU A 242 15.03 5.08 8.00
C GLU A 242 14.78 4.87 6.51
N TRP A 243 13.57 4.43 6.13
CA TRP A 243 13.24 4.19 4.73
C TRP A 243 13.25 5.47 3.88
N ARG A 244 13.03 6.62 4.51
CA ARG A 244 12.95 7.93 3.81
C ARG A 244 14.32 8.61 3.68
N THR A 245 15.26 8.28 4.58
CA THR A 245 16.59 8.95 4.65
C THR A 245 17.76 8.03 4.33
N ARG A 246 17.66 6.73 4.65
CA ARG A 246 18.73 5.72 4.47
C ARG A 246 18.13 4.38 4.02
N PRO A 247 17.47 4.32 2.84
CA PRO A 247 16.62 3.18 2.45
C PRO A 247 17.40 1.89 2.17
N GLY A 248 18.71 1.91 2.02
CA GLY A 248 19.51 0.81 1.48
C GLY A 248 19.29 -0.53 2.18
N ARG A 249 19.29 -0.55 3.53
CA ARG A 249 19.09 -1.77 4.32
C ARG A 249 17.67 -2.31 4.14
N LEU A 250 16.65 -1.50 4.37
CA LEU A 250 15.26 -1.92 4.29
C LEU A 250 14.85 -2.30 2.84
N ASN A 251 15.39 -1.60 1.84
CA ASN A 251 15.23 -2.00 0.44
C ASN A 251 15.83 -3.40 0.17
N ALA A 252 16.98 -3.71 0.78
CA ALA A 252 17.61 -5.02 0.65
C ALA A 252 16.78 -6.12 1.32
N GLU A 253 16.22 -5.87 2.51
CA GLU A 253 15.34 -6.79 3.22
C GLU A 253 14.06 -7.08 2.42
N LEU A 254 13.39 -6.04 1.92
CA LEU A 254 12.20 -6.23 1.08
C LEU A 254 12.53 -6.97 -0.21
N ALA A 255 13.65 -6.64 -0.85
CA ALA A 255 14.05 -7.33 -2.08
C ALA A 255 14.35 -8.81 -1.85
N ARG A 256 15.03 -9.17 -0.74
CA ARG A 256 15.27 -10.55 -0.34
C ARG A 256 13.96 -11.29 -0.11
N PHE A 257 13.02 -10.68 0.61
CA PHE A 257 11.68 -11.24 0.82
C PHE A 257 10.95 -11.49 -0.51
N LEU A 258 10.97 -10.53 -1.45
CA LEU A 258 10.38 -10.72 -2.77
C LEU A 258 11.04 -11.86 -3.55
N ASP A 259 12.37 -12.01 -3.47
CA ASP A 259 13.09 -13.13 -4.10
C ASP A 259 12.64 -14.47 -3.50
N GLU A 260 12.47 -14.56 -2.17
CA GLU A 260 12.00 -15.76 -1.48
C GLU A 260 10.55 -16.12 -1.89
N VAL A 261 9.63 -15.14 -1.89
CA VAL A 261 8.22 -15.34 -2.26
C VAL A 261 8.10 -15.88 -3.68
N TRP A 262 8.74 -15.20 -4.64
CA TRP A 262 8.63 -15.57 -6.05
C TRP A 262 9.42 -16.84 -6.42
N SER A 263 10.44 -17.22 -5.64
CA SER A 263 11.14 -18.48 -5.82
C SER A 263 10.33 -19.67 -5.29
N ALA A 264 9.58 -19.49 -4.21
CA ALA A 264 8.75 -20.53 -3.61
C ALA A 264 7.42 -20.75 -4.38
N GLY A 265 6.86 -19.66 -4.97
CA GLY A 265 5.66 -19.71 -5.81
C GLY A 265 5.91 -20.18 -7.26
N GLY A 266 7.15 -20.33 -7.66
CA GLY A 266 7.57 -20.65 -9.02
C GLY A 266 7.38 -22.10 -9.45
N GLY A 267 6.14 -22.55 -9.54
CA GLY A 267 5.73 -23.41 -10.62
C GLY A 267 5.71 -22.54 -11.89
N GLY A 268 6.81 -22.57 -12.67
CA GLY A 268 6.92 -21.79 -13.91
C GLY A 268 5.76 -22.07 -14.86
N PRO A 269 5.55 -21.16 -15.86
CA PRO A 269 4.54 -21.37 -16.87
C PRO A 269 4.76 -22.75 -17.51
N ALA A 270 3.67 -23.54 -17.58
CA ALA A 270 3.68 -24.81 -18.26
C ALA A 270 4.28 -24.62 -19.66
N ALA A 271 5.44 -25.19 -19.91
CA ALA A 271 6.01 -25.22 -21.25
C ALA A 271 4.96 -25.84 -22.16
N ASN A 272 4.37 -25.04 -23.03
CA ASN A 272 3.52 -25.52 -24.11
C ASN A 272 4.36 -26.45 -24.99
N GLY A 273 4.32 -27.73 -24.65
CA GLY A 273 4.88 -28.81 -25.43
C GLY A 273 4.06 -29.04 -26.69
N ASN A 274 4.24 -28.20 -27.71
CA ASN A 274 3.88 -28.52 -29.09
C ASN A 274 5.13 -29.03 -29.82
N GLY A 275 5.58 -30.22 -29.40
CA GLY A 275 6.50 -31.02 -30.15
C GLY A 275 5.74 -31.98 -31.07
N GLN A 276 5.19 -31.48 -32.17
CA GLN A 276 4.86 -32.35 -33.30
C GLN A 276 6.14 -32.72 -34.03
N THR A 277 6.71 -33.84 -33.69
CA THR A 277 7.66 -34.54 -34.54
C THR A 277 6.89 -35.24 -35.66
N ALA A 278 6.93 -34.70 -36.86
CA ALA A 278 6.52 -35.40 -38.06
C ALA A 278 7.50 -36.55 -38.29
N ALA A 279 6.99 -37.77 -38.34
CA ALA A 279 7.74 -38.95 -38.76
C ALA A 279 7.97 -38.91 -40.30
N PRO A 280 9.13 -39.37 -40.82
CA PRO A 280 9.35 -39.49 -42.24
C PRO A 280 8.61 -40.72 -42.79
N VAL A 281 7.84 -40.50 -43.84
CA VAL A 281 7.25 -41.56 -44.67
C VAL A 281 8.37 -42.15 -45.50
N ALA A 282 8.67 -43.43 -45.28
CA ALA A 282 9.46 -44.24 -46.17
C ALA A 282 8.52 -44.97 -47.12
N GLY A 283 8.89 -44.96 -48.38
CA GLY A 283 8.26 -45.69 -49.46
C GLY A 283 8.97 -45.45 -50.75
#